data_59ece2c7ec5e6c2a8d43bb5b3d1001b5
#
_entry.id   59ece2c7ec5e6c2a8d43bb5b3d1001b5
#
_cell.length_a   1.000
_cell.length_b   1.000
_cell.length_c   1.000
_cell.angle_alpha   90.00
_cell.angle_beta   90.00
_cell.angle_gamma   90.00
#
_symmetry.space_group_name_H-M   'P 1'
#
loop_
_entity.id
_entity.type
_entity.pdbx_description
1 polymer ?
#
loop_
_entity_poly.entity_id
_entity_poly.type
_entity_poly.pdbx_seq_one_letter_code
_entity_poly.pdbx_strand_id
1 'polypeptide(L)'
;MKHKNIMILGTGSNVGKSVVTAGLCRIFVQDGYKTAPFKSQNMALNSFITKDGKEMGRAQVVQAEAAGIEPEVYMNPILLKPTTDRKSQVIVNGKVLKNMDARDYFAFKHNLKDEIMKAY
;
A
#
# COMPACT_ATOMS: atom_id res chain seq x y z
N MET A 1 -18.55 -8.15 13.11
CA MET A 1 -18.09 -9.20 12.18
C MET A 1 -16.58 -9.37 12.33
N LYS A 2 -16.11 -10.59 12.52
CA LYS A 2 -14.69 -10.83 12.70
C LYS A 2 -14.02 -10.88 11.31
N HIS A 3 -13.18 -9.90 10.99
CA HIS A 3 -12.43 -9.91 9.76
C HIS A 3 -11.37 -11.01 9.78
N LYS A 4 -11.18 -11.68 8.65
CA LYS A 4 -10.11 -12.67 8.46
C LYS A 4 -9.01 -12.03 7.65
N ASN A 5 -7.78 -12.18 8.10
CA ASN A 5 -6.61 -11.59 7.46
C ASN A 5 -5.63 -12.68 7.04
N ILE A 6 -5.02 -12.48 5.89
CA ILE A 6 -3.92 -13.32 5.40
C ILE A 6 -2.74 -12.39 5.10
N MET A 7 -1.59 -12.75 5.62
CA MET A 7 -0.35 -12.01 5.36
C MET A 7 0.52 -12.80 4.37
N ILE A 8 0.92 -12.16 3.29
CA ILE A 8 1.81 -12.73 2.29
C ILE A 8 3.24 -12.24 2.57
N LEU A 9 4.10 -13.17 2.91
CA LEU A 9 5.51 -12.91 3.18
C LEU A 9 6.39 -13.52 2.08
N GLY A 10 7.56 -12.96 1.89
CA GLY A 10 8.55 -13.47 0.94
C GLY A 10 9.95 -13.39 1.51
N THR A 11 10.84 -14.21 0.98
CA THR A 11 12.24 -14.31 1.40
C THR A 11 13.12 -13.17 0.86
N GLY A 12 12.58 -12.30 0.01
CA GLY A 12 13.33 -11.18 -0.57
C GLY A 12 12.44 -10.25 -1.38
N SER A 13 13.06 -9.26 -1.99
CA SER A 13 12.41 -8.36 -2.95
C SER A 13 12.19 -9.06 -4.28
N ASN A 14 11.13 -8.66 -4.99
CA ASN A 14 10.81 -9.15 -6.35
C ASN A 14 10.65 -10.68 -6.46
N VAL A 15 10.20 -11.33 -5.37
CA VAL A 15 9.94 -12.78 -5.35
C VAL A 15 8.52 -13.16 -5.75
N GLY A 16 7.68 -12.17 -6.11
CA GLY A 16 6.32 -12.40 -6.59
C GLY A 16 5.19 -12.18 -5.58
N LYS A 17 5.46 -11.59 -4.41
CA LYS A 17 4.44 -11.31 -3.38
C LYS A 17 3.23 -10.53 -3.93
N SER A 18 3.47 -9.48 -4.69
CA SER A 18 2.40 -8.62 -5.23
C SER A 18 1.52 -9.34 -6.23
N VAL A 19 2.10 -10.19 -7.08
CA VAL A 19 1.38 -10.99 -8.08
C VAL A 19 0.54 -12.08 -7.40
N VAL A 20 1.12 -12.79 -6.44
CA VAL A 20 0.41 -13.82 -5.66
C VAL A 20 -0.75 -13.19 -4.89
N THR A 21 -0.54 -12.04 -4.28
CA THR A 21 -1.59 -11.30 -3.56
C THR A 21 -2.74 -10.93 -4.50
N ALA A 22 -2.45 -10.43 -5.70
CA ALA A 22 -3.47 -10.13 -6.70
C ALA A 22 -4.27 -11.37 -7.09
N GLY A 23 -3.59 -12.49 -7.33
CA GLY A 23 -4.23 -13.77 -7.64
C GLY A 23 -5.14 -14.26 -6.51
N LEU A 24 -4.70 -14.18 -5.27
CA LEU A 24 -5.51 -14.55 -4.10
C LEU A 24 -6.72 -13.61 -3.92
N CYS A 25 -6.56 -12.31 -4.14
CA CYS A 25 -7.70 -11.38 -4.15
C CYS A 25 -8.77 -11.83 -5.15
N ARG A 26 -8.35 -12.22 -6.35
CA ARG A 26 -9.27 -12.71 -7.38
C ARG A 26 -9.96 -13.99 -6.99
N ILE A 27 -9.22 -14.96 -6.47
CA ILE A 27 -9.76 -16.27 -6.04
C ILE A 27 -10.79 -16.06 -4.93
N PHE A 28 -10.47 -15.30 -3.90
CA PHE A 28 -11.37 -15.08 -2.77
C PHE A 28 -12.66 -14.36 -3.19
N VAL A 29 -12.59 -13.42 -4.12
CA VAL A 29 -13.79 -12.77 -4.65
C VAL A 29 -14.63 -13.75 -5.46
N GLN A 30 -14.01 -14.60 -6.28
CA GLN A 30 -14.72 -15.64 -7.01
C GLN A 30 -15.39 -16.65 -6.08
N ASP A 31 -14.79 -16.92 -4.93
CA ASP A 31 -15.37 -17.77 -3.88
C ASP A 31 -16.43 -17.06 -3.02
N GLY A 32 -16.77 -15.82 -3.34
CA GLY A 32 -17.83 -15.07 -2.69
C GLY A 32 -17.42 -14.24 -1.47
N TYR A 33 -16.11 -14.11 -1.20
CA TYR A 33 -15.62 -13.29 -0.09
C TYR A 33 -15.44 -11.82 -0.50
N LYS A 34 -15.83 -10.91 0.36
CA LYS A 34 -15.46 -9.50 0.24
C LYS A 34 -13.98 -9.36 0.59
N THR A 35 -13.18 -8.98 -0.37
CA THR A 35 -11.72 -8.98 -0.24
C THR A 35 -11.17 -7.60 -0.62
N ALA A 36 -10.20 -7.13 0.15
CA ALA A 36 -9.45 -5.93 -0.15
C ALA A 36 -7.96 -6.16 0.14
N PRO A 37 -7.06 -5.61 -0.68
CA PRO A 37 -5.63 -5.64 -0.40
C PRO A 37 -5.27 -4.59 0.65
N PHE A 38 -4.16 -4.84 1.35
CA PHE A 38 -3.59 -3.87 2.26
C PHE A 38 -2.07 -4.00 2.30
N LYS A 39 -1.38 -2.87 2.17
CA LYS A 39 0.05 -2.75 2.42
C LYS A 39 0.31 -1.44 3.14
N SER A 40 0.69 -1.51 4.41
CA SER A 40 0.88 -0.33 5.25
C SER A 40 1.84 0.70 4.66
N GLN A 41 2.95 0.24 4.11
CA GLN A 41 3.97 1.07 3.50
C GLN A 41 4.43 0.46 2.18
N ASN A 42 4.47 1.25 1.13
CA ASN A 42 5.05 0.89 -0.16
C ASN A 42 6.14 1.88 -0.56
N MET A 43 7.09 1.41 -1.33
CA MET A 43 8.12 2.25 -1.96
C MET A 43 8.02 2.07 -3.47
N ALA A 44 7.74 3.13 -4.20
CA ALA A 44 7.55 3.07 -5.63
C ALA A 44 7.95 4.39 -6.33
N LEU A 45 8.58 4.27 -7.50
CA LEU A 45 8.86 5.42 -8.36
C LEU A 45 7.58 5.93 -9.04
N ASN A 46 6.72 5.01 -9.43
CA ASN A 46 5.46 5.29 -10.10
C ASN A 46 4.28 5.06 -9.15
N SER A 47 3.40 6.03 -9.09
CA SER A 47 2.19 5.99 -8.30
C SER A 47 0.95 6.04 -9.18
N PHE A 48 -0.20 5.83 -8.55
CA PHE A 48 -1.53 5.95 -9.14
C PHE A 48 -2.29 7.05 -8.41
N ILE A 49 -3.09 7.81 -9.14
CA ILE A 49 -3.98 8.81 -8.56
C ILE A 49 -5.39 8.25 -8.53
N THR A 50 -5.97 8.16 -7.35
CA THR A 50 -7.34 7.70 -7.14
C THR A 50 -8.36 8.70 -7.68
N LYS A 51 -9.64 8.30 -7.75
CA LYS A 51 -10.71 9.18 -8.21
C LYS A 51 -10.87 10.44 -7.36
N ASP A 52 -10.55 10.35 -6.06
CA ASP A 52 -10.58 11.50 -5.14
C ASP A 52 -9.25 12.28 -5.09
N GLY A 53 -8.35 12.05 -6.06
CA GLY A 53 -7.10 12.81 -6.21
C GLY A 53 -5.99 12.45 -5.25
N LYS A 54 -6.03 11.26 -4.66
CA LYS A 54 -5.03 10.79 -3.71
C LYS A 54 -4.04 9.82 -4.35
N GLU A 55 -2.82 9.81 -3.86
CA GLU A 55 -1.71 9.05 -4.45
C GLU A 55 -1.46 7.76 -3.68
N MET A 56 -1.35 6.65 -4.39
CA MET A 56 -1.08 5.33 -3.82
C MET A 56 -0.20 4.47 -4.73
N GLY A 57 0.30 3.36 -4.20
CA GLY A 57 1.13 2.42 -4.95
C GLY A 57 0.34 1.64 -5.99
N ARG A 58 0.91 1.46 -7.19
CA ARG A 58 0.27 0.73 -8.29
C ARG A 58 0.02 -0.75 -7.99
N ALA A 59 0.86 -1.39 -7.19
CA ALA A 59 0.67 -2.79 -6.84
C ALA A 59 -0.68 -3.01 -6.14
N GLN A 60 -1.08 -2.13 -5.24
CA GLN A 60 -2.36 -2.21 -4.54
C GLN A 60 -3.53 -1.87 -5.46
N VAL A 61 -3.31 -1.03 -6.48
CA VAL A 61 -4.32 -0.78 -7.53
C VAL A 61 -4.64 -2.06 -8.30
N VAL A 62 -3.62 -2.79 -8.76
CA VAL A 62 -3.79 -4.06 -9.46
C VAL A 62 -4.51 -5.09 -8.58
N GLN A 63 -4.17 -5.15 -7.30
CA GLN A 63 -4.81 -6.04 -6.34
C GLN A 63 -6.26 -5.66 -6.07
N ALA A 64 -6.58 -4.38 -5.98
CA ALA A 64 -7.95 -3.88 -5.83
C ALA A 64 -8.80 -4.21 -7.08
N GLU A 65 -8.25 -4.01 -8.27
CA GLU A 65 -8.89 -4.39 -9.53
C GLU A 65 -9.15 -5.89 -9.61
N ALA A 66 -8.20 -6.71 -9.19
CA ALA A 66 -8.37 -8.16 -9.10
C ALA A 66 -9.50 -8.54 -8.12
N ALA A 67 -9.66 -7.79 -7.05
CA ALA A 67 -10.76 -7.95 -6.08
C ALA A 67 -12.08 -7.33 -6.58
N GLY A 68 -12.10 -6.68 -7.73
CA GLY A 68 -13.30 -6.07 -8.29
C GLY A 68 -13.78 -4.83 -7.52
N ILE A 69 -12.88 -4.14 -6.82
CA ILE A 69 -13.20 -2.94 -6.04
C ILE A 69 -12.39 -1.74 -6.52
N GLU A 70 -12.91 -0.55 -6.27
CA GLU A 70 -12.23 0.71 -6.57
C GLU A 70 -10.99 0.87 -5.70
N PRO A 71 -9.83 1.23 -6.26
CA PRO A 71 -8.64 1.53 -5.46
C PRO A 71 -8.88 2.73 -4.54
N GLU A 72 -8.59 2.55 -3.28
CA GLU A 72 -8.69 3.60 -2.26
C GLU A 72 -7.40 3.68 -1.45
N VAL A 73 -7.04 4.89 -1.04
CA VAL A 73 -5.74 5.15 -0.40
C VAL A 73 -5.53 4.42 0.92
N TYR A 74 -6.60 4.06 1.62
CA TYR A 74 -6.48 3.25 2.84
C TYR A 74 -5.83 1.88 2.59
N MET A 75 -5.86 1.39 1.37
CA MET A 75 -5.19 0.14 0.99
C MET A 75 -3.66 0.26 0.98
N ASN A 76 -3.15 1.50 0.88
CA ASN A 76 -1.74 1.83 0.97
C ASN A 76 -1.56 3.22 1.59
N PRO A 77 -1.70 3.34 2.92
CA PRO A 77 -1.69 4.64 3.58
C PRO A 77 -0.36 5.37 3.54
N ILE A 78 0.77 4.65 3.45
CA ILE A 78 2.10 5.25 3.39
C ILE A 78 2.78 4.88 2.08
N LEU A 79 3.12 5.89 1.29
CA LEU A 79 3.88 5.72 0.06
C LEU A 79 5.17 6.54 0.14
N LEU A 80 6.28 5.90 -0.16
CA LEU A 80 7.58 6.55 -0.28
C LEU A 80 7.97 6.60 -1.75
N LYS A 81 8.17 7.80 -2.29
CA LYS A 81 8.66 8.02 -3.66
C LYS A 81 10.10 8.51 -3.59
N PRO A 82 11.08 7.69 -3.98
CA PRO A 82 12.47 8.14 -4.04
C PRO A 82 12.61 9.35 -4.96
N THR A 83 13.23 10.42 -4.48
CA THR A 83 13.48 11.65 -5.23
C THR A 83 14.95 11.83 -5.54
N THR A 84 15.83 11.32 -4.68
CA THR A 84 17.29 11.28 -4.83
C THR A 84 17.80 9.98 -4.21
N ASP A 85 19.09 9.71 -4.34
CA ASP A 85 19.72 8.50 -3.77
C ASP A 85 19.52 8.37 -2.24
N ARG A 86 19.24 9.46 -1.54
CA ARG A 86 19.13 9.50 -0.08
C ARG A 86 17.81 10.00 0.45
N LYS A 87 16.94 10.54 -0.41
CA LYS A 87 15.68 11.17 0.01
C LYS A 87 14.49 10.55 -0.68
N SER A 88 13.39 10.50 0.05
CA SER A 88 12.09 10.11 -0.48
C SER A 88 11.03 11.14 -0.12
N GLN A 89 10.12 11.36 -1.04
CA GLN A 89 8.89 12.08 -0.77
C GLN A 89 7.96 11.16 0.02
N VAL A 90 7.60 11.57 1.23
CA VAL A 90 6.70 10.82 2.12
C VAL A 90 5.27 11.26 1.84
N ILE A 91 4.44 10.32 1.42
CA ILE A 91 3.03 10.54 1.11
C ILE A 91 2.20 9.77 2.14
N VAL A 92 1.36 10.47 2.88
CA VAL A 92 0.51 9.92 3.93
C VAL A 92 -0.96 10.12 3.55
N ASN A 93 -1.71 9.02 3.51
CA ASN A 93 -3.11 9.01 3.10
C ASN A 93 -3.35 9.73 1.76
N GLY A 94 -2.42 9.53 0.82
CA GLY A 94 -2.49 10.07 -0.53
C GLY A 94 -2.04 11.51 -0.71
N LYS A 95 -1.58 12.17 0.35
CA LYS A 95 -1.10 13.57 0.32
C LYS A 95 0.37 13.66 0.69
N VAL A 96 1.10 14.46 -0.06
CA VAL A 96 2.52 14.72 0.20
C VAL A 96 2.67 15.39 1.57
N LEU A 97 3.47 14.78 2.44
CA LEU A 97 3.82 15.35 3.74
C LEU A 97 5.09 16.18 3.63
N LYS A 98 6.21 15.55 3.30
CA LYS A 98 7.51 16.20 3.07
C LYS A 98 8.53 15.22 2.47
N ASN A 99 9.68 15.76 2.03
CA ASN A 99 10.85 14.96 1.69
C ASN A 99 11.65 14.63 2.95
N MET A 100 12.06 13.38 3.08
CA MET A 100 12.91 12.91 4.17
C MET A 100 14.01 12.02 3.63
N ASP A 101 15.20 12.05 4.26
CA ASP A 101 16.17 10.99 4.07
C ASP A 101 15.76 9.73 4.84
N ALA A 102 16.45 8.62 4.58
CA ALA A 102 16.10 7.33 5.20
C ALA A 102 16.21 7.36 6.73
N ARG A 103 17.17 8.12 7.26
CA ARG A 103 17.40 8.24 8.70
C ARG A 103 16.28 9.01 9.38
N ASP A 104 15.90 10.15 8.82
CA ASP A 104 14.81 10.98 9.32
C ASP A 104 13.48 10.24 9.25
N TYR A 105 13.22 9.52 8.15
CA TYR A 105 12.02 8.72 8.01
C TYR A 105 11.97 7.59 9.03
N PHE A 106 13.07 6.91 9.26
CA PHE A 106 13.14 5.82 10.26
C PHE A 106 12.77 6.33 11.67
N ALA A 107 13.24 7.51 12.05
CA ALA A 107 12.86 8.15 13.31
C ALA A 107 11.39 8.59 13.33
N PHE A 108 10.89 9.09 12.21
CA PHE A 108 9.53 9.64 12.06
C PHE A 108 8.44 8.57 11.94
N LYS A 109 8.74 7.41 11.36
CA LYS A 109 7.73 6.40 11.00
C LYS A 109 6.87 5.92 12.17
N HIS A 110 7.37 5.98 13.40
CA HIS A 110 6.61 5.62 14.59
C HIS A 110 5.38 6.51 14.79
N ASN A 111 5.41 7.75 14.33
CA ASN A 111 4.30 8.70 14.39
C ASN A 111 3.18 8.33 13.41
N LEU A 112 3.44 7.44 12.46
CA LEU A 112 2.48 7.02 11.44
C LEU A 112 1.67 5.77 11.84
N LYS A 113 2.00 5.15 12.97
CA LYS A 113 1.34 3.91 13.42
C LYS A 113 -0.18 4.09 13.52
N ASP A 114 -0.63 5.18 14.11
CA ASP A 114 -2.07 5.42 14.30
C ASP A 114 -2.78 5.60 12.95
N GLU A 115 -2.15 6.28 11.99
CA GLU A 115 -2.70 6.43 10.64
C GLU A 115 -2.81 5.09 9.91
N ILE A 116 -1.81 4.23 10.08
CA ILE A 116 -1.82 2.87 9.51
C ILE A 116 -2.96 2.06 10.14
N MET A 117 -3.11 2.11 11.47
CA MET A 117 -4.13 1.35 12.18
C MET A 117 -5.55 1.83 11.88
N LYS A 118 -5.74 3.12 11.59
CA LYS A 118 -7.03 3.66 11.15
C LYS A 118 -7.42 3.15 9.75
N ALA A 119 -6.43 2.95 8.89
CA ALA A 119 -6.65 2.45 7.53
C ALA A 119 -6.93 0.94 7.49
N TYR A 120 -6.35 0.19 8.42
CA TYR A 120 -6.48 -1.27 8.54
C TYR A 120 -7.81 -1.69 9.15
#